data_79e7a639a6c3db83c4c029f551849d6b
#
_entry.id   79e7a639a6c3db83c4c029f551849d6b
#
_cell.length_a   1.000
_cell.length_b   1.000
_cell.length_c   1.000
_cell.angle_alpha   90.00
_cell.angle_beta   90.00
_cell.angle_gamma   90.00
#
_symmetry.space_group_name_H-M   'P 1'
#
loop_
_entity.id
_entity.type
_entity.pdbx_description
1 polymer ?
#
loop_
_entity_poly.entity_id
_entity_poly.type
_entity_poly.pdbx_seq_one_letter_code
_entity_poly.pdbx_strand_id
1 'polypeptide(L)'
;MKKIIALILSALLVCSAASCSGGNSSSKAESKTEAATEQKTEAPTNDPEIQAALDKMAEDYEFEGVVYAVKDGTQVASYAKGKLENGDEITLESPMPVGSVSKQFCAAAVLLLQEQGKLSVDDTLDKYFSEYKNGKKITIKNLLSMRSGIPEMTEEGNENLVSNDKTEKENVDAIKKWVFSQELDHDPDTIFAYANVNYFLLSNIVEQVSGEKYVDFLRKSFFTPLNMNHTGTIGELPSNPDWAKGLDYKKVDTQPGLTNGCGDIISNTHDMTVWINALSSGKAISKDSYKAMTTDYSPETHYGYGMFLDISGGVGHYGSIGIYSAFDYINEEKKFTLFVDSNTLEQPTEINSVVDELLKALMK
;
A
#
# COMPACT_ATOMS: atom_id res chain seq x y z
N MET A 1 48.20 -2.92 33.16
CA MET A 1 48.93 -4.21 33.12
C MET A 1 48.02 -5.29 32.61
N LYS A 2 48.53 -6.08 31.67
CA LYS A 2 48.03 -7.28 31.01
C LYS A 2 47.03 -7.07 29.88
N LYS A 3 47.62 -7.10 28.66
CA LYS A 3 47.06 -7.38 27.35
C LYS A 3 46.69 -8.90 27.27
N ILE A 4 45.57 -9.20 26.60
CA ILE A 4 45.37 -10.52 26.03
C ILE A 4 44.94 -10.35 24.57
N ILE A 5 45.77 -10.93 23.70
CA ILE A 5 45.65 -11.00 22.24
C ILE A 5 44.80 -12.22 21.91
N ALA A 6 43.84 -12.08 21.04
CA ALA A 6 43.11 -13.22 20.44
C ALA A 6 43.46 -13.37 18.96
N LEU A 7 43.92 -14.57 18.61
CA LEU A 7 44.37 -15.02 17.31
C LEU A 7 43.22 -15.16 16.30
N ILE A 8 43.50 -14.72 15.08
CA ILE A 8 42.71 -15.02 13.87
C ILE A 8 43.33 -16.26 13.23
N LEU A 9 42.50 -17.26 12.94
CA LEU A 9 42.90 -18.45 12.14
C LEU A 9 42.16 -18.37 10.80
N SER A 10 42.92 -18.10 9.73
CA SER A 10 42.51 -18.20 8.35
C SER A 10 42.93 -19.55 7.80
N ALA A 11 41.99 -20.29 7.23
CA ALA A 11 42.27 -21.54 6.48
C ALA A 11 42.14 -21.25 4.99
N LEU A 12 43.26 -21.25 4.29
CA LEU A 12 43.36 -21.34 2.82
C LEU A 12 43.28 -22.81 2.40
N LEU A 13 42.40 -23.12 1.47
CA LEU A 13 42.44 -24.39 0.71
C LEU A 13 42.95 -24.08 -0.70
N VAL A 14 44.09 -24.64 -1.01
CA VAL A 14 44.74 -24.67 -2.32
C VAL A 14 44.27 -25.93 -3.05
N CYS A 15 43.67 -25.81 -4.24
CA CYS A 15 43.50 -26.92 -5.17
C CYS A 15 44.45 -26.79 -6.34
N SER A 16 45.35 -27.75 -6.45
CA SER A 16 46.32 -27.93 -7.50
C SER A 16 45.67 -28.43 -8.80
N ALA A 17 46.10 -27.87 -9.91
CA ALA A 17 45.82 -28.34 -11.25
C ALA A 17 46.73 -29.55 -11.62
N ALA A 18 46.13 -30.54 -12.23
CA ALA A 18 46.85 -31.55 -12.98
C ALA A 18 46.26 -31.64 -14.39
N SER A 19 47.10 -31.34 -15.36
CA SER A 19 46.88 -31.48 -16.80
C SER A 19 47.18 -32.93 -17.20
N CYS A 20 46.32 -33.54 -18.04
CA CYS A 20 46.71 -34.58 -18.97
C CYS A 20 45.80 -34.58 -20.20
N SER A 21 46.47 -34.63 -21.34
CA SER A 21 45.96 -34.60 -22.71
C SER A 21 45.40 -35.95 -23.19
N GLY A 22 44.47 -35.87 -24.13
CA GLY A 22 44.37 -36.83 -25.23
C GLY A 22 43.08 -37.63 -25.34
N GLY A 23 42.39 -37.50 -26.48
CA GLY A 23 41.49 -38.56 -26.94
C GLY A 23 40.11 -38.06 -27.41
N ASN A 24 40.03 -37.86 -28.71
CA ASN A 24 38.84 -37.55 -29.48
C ASN A 24 37.86 -38.74 -29.52
N SER A 25 36.59 -38.56 -29.14
CA SER A 25 35.48 -39.32 -29.73
C SER A 25 34.14 -38.60 -29.47
N SER A 26 33.50 -38.27 -30.57
CA SER A 26 32.18 -37.67 -30.67
C SER A 26 31.08 -38.62 -30.14
N SER A 27 30.33 -38.18 -29.15
CA SER A 27 28.97 -38.66 -28.93
C SER A 27 28.07 -37.48 -28.54
N LYS A 28 27.13 -37.18 -29.41
CA LYS A 28 26.00 -36.26 -29.14
C LYS A 28 25.22 -36.81 -27.95
N ALA A 29 25.27 -36.09 -26.84
CA ALA A 29 24.29 -36.22 -25.78
C ALA A 29 23.24 -35.14 -25.99
N GLU A 30 22.05 -35.52 -26.41
CA GLU A 30 20.87 -34.70 -26.39
C GLU A 30 20.51 -34.40 -24.91
N SER A 31 20.70 -33.17 -24.50
CA SER A 31 20.16 -32.71 -23.23
C SER A 31 18.66 -32.53 -23.41
N LYS A 32 17.87 -33.47 -22.90
CA LYS A 32 16.46 -33.25 -22.65
C LYS A 32 16.35 -32.23 -21.55
N THR A 33 16.01 -31.00 -21.93
CA THR A 33 15.43 -29.98 -21.02
C THR A 33 14.04 -30.50 -20.67
N GLU A 34 13.88 -31.08 -19.50
CA GLU A 34 12.55 -31.27 -18.91
C GLU A 34 11.99 -29.87 -18.65
N ALA A 35 11.01 -29.47 -19.46
CA ALA A 35 10.17 -28.35 -19.16
C ALA A 35 9.43 -28.68 -17.85
N ALA A 36 9.73 -27.95 -16.79
CA ALA A 36 8.90 -27.95 -15.61
C ALA A 36 7.51 -27.53 -16.03
N THR A 37 6.60 -28.47 -16.01
CA THR A 37 5.15 -28.20 -16.17
C THR A 37 4.75 -27.44 -14.92
N GLU A 38 4.50 -26.13 -15.04
CA GLU A 38 3.79 -25.38 -14.03
C GLU A 38 2.45 -26.09 -13.82
N GLN A 39 2.33 -26.77 -12.69
CA GLN A 39 1.03 -27.19 -12.20
C GLN A 39 0.24 -25.92 -11.91
N LYS A 40 -0.69 -25.57 -12.79
CA LYS A 40 -1.82 -24.71 -12.43
C LYS A 40 -2.52 -25.39 -11.27
N THR A 41 -2.21 -24.97 -10.05
CA THR A 41 -3.06 -25.26 -8.89
C THR A 41 -4.38 -24.57 -9.18
N GLU A 42 -5.43 -25.32 -9.45
CA GLU A 42 -6.78 -24.77 -9.47
C GLU A 42 -7.00 -24.03 -8.15
N ALA A 43 -7.45 -22.77 -8.23
CA ALA A 43 -7.82 -22.02 -7.04
C ALA A 43 -8.86 -22.83 -6.25
N PRO A 44 -8.74 -22.92 -4.91
CA PRO A 44 -9.72 -23.64 -4.12
C PRO A 44 -11.11 -23.07 -4.40
N THR A 45 -12.08 -23.94 -4.63
CA THR A 45 -13.47 -23.55 -4.92
C THR A 45 -14.10 -23.00 -3.64
N ASN A 46 -14.86 -21.91 -3.77
CA ASN A 46 -15.64 -21.36 -2.68
C ASN A 46 -16.69 -22.36 -2.19
N ASP A 47 -17.07 -22.24 -0.91
CA ASP A 47 -18.30 -22.86 -0.43
C ASP A 47 -19.49 -22.41 -1.30
N PRO A 48 -20.47 -23.28 -1.62
CA PRO A 48 -21.60 -22.93 -2.47
C PRO A 48 -22.41 -21.72 -1.99
N GLU A 49 -22.57 -21.54 -0.67
CA GLU A 49 -23.30 -20.37 -0.11
C GLU A 49 -22.49 -19.09 -0.32
N ILE A 50 -21.18 -19.16 -0.15
CA ILE A 50 -20.27 -18.04 -0.39
C ILE A 50 -20.23 -17.69 -1.88
N GLN A 51 -20.14 -18.69 -2.76
CA GLN A 51 -20.17 -18.46 -4.21
C GLN A 51 -21.48 -17.78 -4.62
N ALA A 52 -22.63 -18.25 -4.13
CA ALA A 52 -23.91 -17.63 -4.41
C ALA A 52 -24.02 -16.18 -3.91
N ALA A 53 -23.41 -15.88 -2.76
CA ALA A 53 -23.34 -14.51 -2.24
C ALA A 53 -22.46 -13.59 -3.12
N LEU A 54 -21.32 -14.10 -3.58
CA LEU A 54 -20.42 -13.38 -4.50
C LEU A 54 -21.09 -13.14 -5.87
N ASP A 55 -21.76 -14.16 -6.42
CA ASP A 55 -22.46 -14.04 -7.70
C ASP A 55 -23.61 -13.03 -7.62
N LYS A 56 -24.36 -13.04 -6.51
CA LYS A 56 -25.43 -12.10 -6.26
C LYS A 56 -24.90 -10.67 -6.12
N MET A 57 -23.84 -10.48 -5.34
CA MET A 57 -23.17 -9.19 -5.18
C MET A 57 -22.70 -8.66 -6.54
N ALA A 58 -22.10 -9.52 -7.36
CA ALA A 58 -21.60 -9.13 -8.67
C ALA A 58 -22.73 -8.75 -9.64
N GLU A 59 -23.90 -9.37 -9.53
CA GLU A 59 -25.10 -9.00 -10.31
C GLU A 59 -25.71 -7.67 -9.81
N ASP A 60 -25.91 -7.54 -8.50
CA ASP A 60 -26.59 -6.39 -7.89
C ASP A 60 -25.83 -5.08 -8.09
N TYR A 61 -24.49 -5.12 -8.13
CA TYR A 61 -23.61 -3.94 -8.24
C TYR A 61 -22.88 -3.83 -9.60
N GLU A 62 -23.18 -4.71 -10.56
CA GLU A 62 -22.42 -4.80 -11.82
C GLU A 62 -20.89 -4.87 -11.57
N PHE A 63 -20.50 -5.60 -10.51
CA PHE A 63 -19.15 -5.62 -9.98
C PHE A 63 -18.18 -6.37 -10.90
N GLU A 64 -17.18 -5.67 -11.37
CA GLU A 64 -15.96 -6.25 -11.96
C GLU A 64 -14.77 -5.94 -11.05
N GLY A 65 -13.97 -6.96 -10.77
CA GLY A 65 -12.84 -6.82 -9.83
C GLY A 65 -12.50 -8.11 -9.13
N VAL A 66 -11.91 -8.00 -7.96
CA VAL A 66 -11.46 -9.12 -7.13
C VAL A 66 -12.04 -9.03 -5.73
N VAL A 67 -12.37 -10.21 -5.15
CA VAL A 67 -12.66 -10.39 -3.73
C VAL A 67 -11.83 -11.55 -3.21
N TYR A 68 -11.14 -11.34 -2.10
CA TYR A 68 -10.36 -12.39 -1.47
C TYR A 68 -10.47 -12.32 0.06
N ALA A 69 -10.85 -13.42 0.67
CA ALA A 69 -10.98 -13.48 2.13
C ALA A 69 -10.30 -14.73 2.70
N VAL A 70 -9.67 -14.54 3.84
CA VAL A 70 -9.00 -15.59 4.62
C VAL A 70 -9.53 -15.60 6.04
N LYS A 71 -9.87 -16.77 6.57
CA LYS A 71 -10.29 -16.99 7.95
C LYS A 71 -9.48 -18.13 8.58
N ASP A 72 -8.91 -17.91 9.76
CA ASP A 72 -8.02 -18.87 10.42
C ASP A 72 -6.89 -19.40 9.51
N GLY A 73 -6.34 -18.57 8.64
CA GLY A 73 -5.29 -18.92 7.68
C GLY A 73 -5.77 -19.74 6.48
N THR A 74 -7.08 -19.97 6.33
CA THR A 74 -7.68 -20.68 5.20
C THR A 74 -8.45 -19.71 4.32
N GLN A 75 -8.27 -19.78 3.00
CA GLN A 75 -9.10 -19.03 2.06
C GLN A 75 -10.56 -19.46 2.21
N VAL A 76 -11.44 -18.49 2.39
CA VAL A 76 -12.90 -18.72 2.50
C VAL A 76 -13.68 -18.09 1.36
N ALA A 77 -13.11 -17.08 0.68
CA ALA A 77 -13.68 -16.51 -0.53
C ALA A 77 -12.57 -16.17 -1.53
N SER A 78 -12.87 -16.39 -2.82
CA SER A 78 -12.04 -16.04 -3.96
C SER A 78 -12.94 -15.72 -5.15
N TYR A 79 -12.81 -14.51 -5.70
CA TYR A 79 -13.58 -14.06 -6.86
C TYR A 79 -12.68 -13.16 -7.71
N ALA A 80 -12.71 -13.37 -9.02
CA ALA A 80 -12.09 -12.49 -9.99
C ALA A 80 -12.92 -12.53 -11.27
N LYS A 81 -13.37 -11.38 -11.75
CA LYS A 81 -14.18 -11.25 -12.96
C LYS A 81 -14.05 -9.86 -13.55
N GLY A 82 -14.26 -9.76 -14.85
CA GLY A 82 -14.21 -8.51 -15.59
C GLY A 82 -12.96 -8.38 -16.42
N LYS A 83 -12.72 -7.17 -16.93
CA LYS A 83 -11.61 -6.88 -17.82
C LYS A 83 -10.86 -5.64 -17.40
N LEU A 84 -9.55 -5.71 -17.55
CA LEU A 84 -8.68 -4.55 -17.53
C LEU A 84 -8.87 -3.71 -18.80
N GLU A 85 -8.40 -2.49 -18.80
CA GLU A 85 -8.54 -1.55 -19.94
C GLU A 85 -7.91 -2.04 -21.25
N ASN A 86 -6.89 -2.91 -21.19
CA ASN A 86 -6.29 -3.53 -22.36
C ASN A 86 -7.09 -4.75 -22.88
N GLY A 87 -8.18 -5.12 -22.22
CA GLY A 87 -9.05 -6.24 -22.56
C GLY A 87 -8.63 -7.59 -21.96
N ASP A 88 -7.54 -7.65 -21.20
CA ASP A 88 -7.14 -8.85 -20.45
C ASP A 88 -8.15 -9.13 -19.33
N GLU A 89 -8.38 -10.40 -19.02
CA GLU A 89 -9.25 -10.79 -17.91
C GLU A 89 -8.64 -10.36 -16.55
N ILE A 90 -9.48 -9.84 -15.66
CA ILE A 90 -9.08 -9.58 -14.27
C ILE A 90 -8.85 -10.91 -13.57
N THR A 91 -7.72 -11.01 -12.88
CA THR A 91 -7.33 -12.15 -12.06
C THR A 91 -6.94 -11.68 -10.66
N LEU A 92 -6.78 -12.60 -9.71
CA LEU A 92 -6.26 -12.25 -8.37
C LEU A 92 -4.84 -11.67 -8.39
N GLU A 93 -4.11 -11.88 -9.49
CA GLU A 93 -2.75 -11.37 -9.68
C GLU A 93 -2.74 -10.01 -10.42
N SER A 94 -3.88 -9.52 -10.89
CA SER A 94 -3.97 -8.25 -11.60
C SER A 94 -3.65 -7.09 -10.65
N PRO A 95 -2.58 -6.30 -10.91
CA PRO A 95 -2.30 -5.12 -10.11
C PRO A 95 -3.31 -4.03 -10.42
N MET A 96 -3.94 -3.46 -9.40
CA MET A 96 -4.87 -2.34 -9.52
C MET A 96 -4.56 -1.27 -8.48
N PRO A 97 -4.92 0.01 -8.74
CA PRO A 97 -4.74 1.10 -7.78
C PRO A 97 -5.65 0.94 -6.57
N VAL A 98 -5.07 0.98 -5.37
CA VAL A 98 -5.84 0.80 -4.13
C VAL A 98 -6.29 2.12 -3.49
N GLY A 99 -6.05 3.25 -4.16
CA GLY A 99 -6.46 4.57 -3.68
C GLY A 99 -6.02 4.83 -2.24
N SER A 100 -6.92 5.35 -1.42
CA SER A 100 -6.61 5.77 -0.03
C SER A 100 -6.18 4.65 0.92
N VAL A 101 -6.29 3.37 0.55
CA VAL A 101 -5.62 2.27 1.30
C VAL A 101 -4.10 2.52 1.37
N SER A 102 -3.53 3.27 0.43
CA SER A 102 -2.13 3.75 0.42
C SER A 102 -1.71 4.43 1.72
N LYS A 103 -2.65 5.07 2.43
CA LYS A 103 -2.37 5.79 3.68
C LYS A 103 -1.81 4.89 4.77
N GLN A 104 -2.14 3.62 4.77
CA GLN A 104 -1.59 2.64 5.70
C GLN A 104 -0.08 2.48 5.52
N PHE A 105 0.39 2.43 4.27
CA PHE A 105 1.82 2.32 3.96
C PHE A 105 2.59 3.57 4.39
N CYS A 106 2.00 4.74 4.18
CA CYS A 106 2.58 6.01 4.61
C CYS A 106 2.63 6.11 6.14
N ALA A 107 1.56 5.78 6.84
CA ALA A 107 1.53 5.74 8.30
C ALA A 107 2.57 4.76 8.87
N ALA A 108 2.66 3.56 8.30
CA ALA A 108 3.65 2.57 8.69
C ALA A 108 5.10 3.06 8.44
N ALA A 109 5.35 3.78 7.34
CA ALA A 109 6.65 4.37 7.05
C ALA A 109 7.06 5.41 8.11
N VAL A 110 6.14 6.28 8.50
CA VAL A 110 6.35 7.27 9.57
C VAL A 110 6.64 6.57 10.90
N LEU A 111 5.85 5.57 11.26
CA LEU A 111 6.03 4.82 12.51
C LEU A 111 7.33 4.02 12.52
N LEU A 112 7.73 3.45 11.39
CA LEU A 112 9.03 2.78 11.26
C LEU A 112 10.20 3.75 11.48
N LEU A 113 10.11 4.98 10.96
CA LEU A 113 11.12 6.01 11.21
C LEU A 113 11.14 6.44 12.68
N GLN A 114 9.98 6.46 13.34
CA GLN A 114 9.90 6.67 14.79
C GLN A 114 10.56 5.52 15.58
N GLU A 115 10.33 4.27 15.22
CA GLU A 115 11.02 3.12 15.83
C GLU A 115 12.54 3.21 15.70
N GLN A 116 13.01 3.76 14.56
CA GLN A 116 14.44 4.02 14.32
C GLN A 116 14.98 5.25 15.07
N GLY A 117 14.13 5.97 15.82
CA GLY A 117 14.51 7.19 16.55
C GLY A 117 14.85 8.39 15.65
N LYS A 118 14.42 8.38 14.39
CA LYS A 118 14.72 9.43 13.41
C LYS A 118 13.73 10.59 13.45
N LEU A 119 12.51 10.34 13.91
CA LEU A 119 11.45 11.33 14.13
C LEU A 119 10.61 10.93 15.35
N SER A 120 9.72 11.83 15.78
CA SER A 120 8.65 11.56 16.72
C SER A 120 7.32 12.00 16.12
N VAL A 121 6.23 11.26 16.36
CA VAL A 121 4.89 11.70 15.96
C VAL A 121 4.47 12.99 16.66
N ASP A 122 5.11 13.36 17.76
CA ASP A 122 4.92 14.63 18.49
C ASP A 122 5.78 15.77 17.95
N ASP A 123 6.66 15.52 16.96
CA ASP A 123 7.40 16.59 16.29
C ASP A 123 6.44 17.53 15.56
N THR A 124 6.69 18.83 15.70
CA THR A 124 5.93 19.86 14.99
C THR A 124 6.43 20.04 13.55
N LEU A 125 5.56 20.46 12.65
CA LEU A 125 5.85 20.54 11.22
C LEU A 125 6.90 21.59 10.87
N ASP A 126 7.12 22.62 11.70
CA ASP A 126 8.17 23.60 11.48
C ASP A 126 9.58 23.00 11.56
N LYS A 127 9.75 21.84 12.17
CA LYS A 127 10.99 21.05 12.14
C LYS A 127 11.36 20.59 10.73
N TYR A 128 10.35 20.33 9.90
CA TYR A 128 10.49 19.79 8.53
C TYR A 128 10.21 20.83 7.45
N PHE A 129 9.34 21.78 7.73
CA PHE A 129 8.87 22.83 6.83
C PHE A 129 8.94 24.18 7.55
N SER A 130 10.18 24.73 7.66
CA SER A 130 10.45 25.96 8.40
C SER A 130 9.71 27.19 7.85
N GLU A 131 9.33 27.14 6.57
CA GLU A 131 8.57 28.18 5.88
C GLU A 131 7.06 28.13 6.16
N TYR A 132 6.54 27.03 6.76
CA TYR A 132 5.11 26.88 7.02
C TYR A 132 4.71 27.65 8.28
N LYS A 133 3.96 28.75 8.12
CA LYS A 133 3.57 29.65 9.23
C LYS A 133 2.80 28.95 10.36
N ASN A 134 2.00 27.94 10.02
CA ASN A 134 1.23 27.15 10.98
C ASN A 134 2.01 25.94 11.51
N GLY A 135 3.23 25.67 11.02
CA GLY A 135 4.00 24.47 11.32
C GLY A 135 4.22 24.19 12.80
N LYS A 136 4.34 25.26 13.65
CA LYS A 136 4.50 25.11 15.11
C LYS A 136 3.25 24.63 15.84
N LYS A 137 2.10 24.72 15.21
CA LYS A 137 0.83 24.32 15.82
C LYS A 137 0.45 22.87 15.50
N ILE A 138 1.00 22.32 14.43
CA ILE A 138 0.60 21.03 13.87
C ILE A 138 1.72 20.02 14.11
N THR A 139 1.37 18.84 14.61
CA THR A 139 2.30 17.73 14.80
C THR A 139 2.13 16.68 13.69
N ILE A 140 3.11 15.79 13.53
CA ILE A 140 2.99 14.60 12.68
C ILE A 140 1.75 13.77 13.09
N LYS A 141 1.48 13.64 14.39
CA LYS A 141 0.29 12.98 14.92
C LYS A 141 -1.01 13.58 14.37
N ASN A 142 -1.09 14.91 14.29
CA ASN A 142 -2.28 15.57 13.74
C ASN A 142 -2.50 15.24 12.26
N LEU A 143 -1.42 15.10 11.47
CA LEU A 143 -1.51 14.67 10.07
C LEU A 143 -1.99 13.21 9.99
N LEU A 144 -1.36 12.30 10.74
CA LEU A 144 -1.69 10.87 10.75
C LEU A 144 -3.15 10.61 11.11
N SER A 145 -3.70 11.38 12.06
CA SER A 145 -5.06 11.22 12.57
C SER A 145 -6.11 12.09 11.88
N MET A 146 -5.76 12.80 10.78
CA MET A 146 -6.67 13.70 10.06
C MET A 146 -7.23 14.84 10.94
N ARG A 147 -6.42 15.36 11.88
CA ARG A 147 -6.80 16.42 12.84
C ARG A 147 -5.91 17.64 12.76
N SER A 148 -5.32 17.90 11.58
CA SER A 148 -4.37 19.01 11.39
C SER A 148 -5.02 20.37 11.25
N GLY A 149 -6.25 20.43 10.78
CA GLY A 149 -6.93 21.67 10.37
C GLY A 149 -6.49 22.21 9.02
N ILE A 150 -5.56 21.56 8.32
CA ILE A 150 -5.17 21.95 6.97
C ILE A 150 -6.32 21.65 6.01
N PRO A 151 -6.79 22.64 5.20
CA PRO A 151 -7.87 22.42 4.25
C PRO A 151 -7.45 21.41 3.15
N GLU A 152 -8.44 20.63 2.67
CA GLU A 152 -8.25 19.77 1.51
C GLU A 152 -8.12 20.61 0.23
N MET A 153 -7.32 20.14 -0.71
CA MET A 153 -7.21 20.75 -2.03
C MET A 153 -8.35 20.27 -2.93
N THR A 154 -9.15 21.18 -3.43
CA THR A 154 -10.27 20.86 -4.32
C THR A 154 -9.78 20.38 -5.70
N GLU A 155 -10.64 19.67 -6.45
CA GLU A 155 -10.33 19.26 -7.83
C GLU A 155 -9.94 20.45 -8.71
N GLU A 156 -10.71 21.56 -8.67
CA GLU A 156 -10.38 22.79 -9.38
C GLU A 156 -9.02 23.36 -8.95
N GLY A 157 -8.66 23.24 -7.67
CA GLY A 157 -7.34 23.58 -7.14
C GLY A 157 -6.24 22.71 -7.73
N ASN A 158 -6.48 21.41 -7.85
CA ASN A 158 -5.55 20.45 -8.44
C ASN A 158 -5.25 20.77 -9.91
N GLU A 159 -6.30 20.93 -10.73
CA GLU A 159 -6.16 21.20 -12.18
C GLU A 159 -5.31 22.44 -12.50
N ASN A 160 -5.39 23.46 -11.65
CA ASN A 160 -4.63 24.70 -11.83
C ASN A 160 -3.20 24.61 -11.29
N LEU A 161 -2.95 23.70 -10.37
CA LEU A 161 -1.70 23.66 -9.61
C LEU A 161 -0.70 22.65 -10.17
N VAL A 162 -1.18 21.46 -10.55
CA VAL A 162 -0.38 20.34 -11.03
C VAL A 162 -0.65 20.05 -12.51
N SER A 163 0.28 19.38 -13.18
CA SER A 163 0.15 19.04 -14.60
C SER A 163 1.03 17.85 -14.95
N ASN A 164 0.60 17.06 -15.92
CA ASN A 164 1.39 15.97 -16.49
C ASN A 164 2.62 16.49 -17.31
N ASP A 165 2.62 17.77 -17.67
CA ASP A 165 3.76 18.41 -18.36
C ASP A 165 4.87 18.84 -17.38
N LYS A 166 4.60 18.79 -16.06
CA LYS A 166 5.55 19.12 -15.00
C LYS A 166 6.22 17.85 -14.47
N THR A 167 7.43 18.02 -13.95
CA THR A 167 8.10 16.97 -13.19
C THR A 167 7.40 16.75 -11.84
N GLU A 168 7.57 15.57 -11.25
CA GLU A 168 7.10 15.28 -9.89
C GLU A 168 7.53 16.36 -8.90
N LYS A 169 8.80 16.77 -8.96
CA LYS A 169 9.33 17.82 -8.07
C LYS A 169 8.60 19.16 -8.23
N GLU A 170 8.32 19.58 -9.46
CA GLU A 170 7.61 20.84 -9.71
C GLU A 170 6.16 20.78 -9.19
N ASN A 171 5.47 19.66 -9.37
CA ASN A 171 4.14 19.46 -8.81
C ASN A 171 4.17 19.44 -7.28
N VAL A 172 5.08 18.65 -6.67
CA VAL A 172 5.24 18.57 -5.22
C VAL A 172 5.56 19.94 -4.60
N ASP A 173 6.44 20.72 -5.22
CA ASP A 173 6.77 22.08 -4.74
C ASP A 173 5.56 23.04 -4.88
N ALA A 174 4.78 22.91 -5.94
CA ALA A 174 3.55 23.69 -6.13
C ALA A 174 2.49 23.37 -5.07
N ILE A 175 2.26 22.08 -4.79
CA ILE A 175 1.33 21.62 -3.74
C ILE A 175 1.79 22.14 -2.37
N LYS A 176 3.06 21.94 -2.00
CA LYS A 176 3.58 22.46 -0.72
C LYS A 176 3.39 23.97 -0.60
N LYS A 177 3.71 24.72 -1.65
CA LYS A 177 3.51 26.16 -1.67
C LYS A 177 2.05 26.55 -1.47
N TRP A 178 1.12 25.84 -2.10
CA TRP A 178 -0.31 26.04 -1.89
C TRP A 178 -0.69 25.75 -0.44
N VAL A 179 -0.36 24.57 0.10
CA VAL A 179 -0.67 24.18 1.49
C VAL A 179 -0.14 25.23 2.48
N PHE A 180 1.10 25.68 2.31
CA PHE A 180 1.73 26.63 3.25
C PHE A 180 1.15 28.04 3.16
N SER A 181 0.42 28.37 2.09
CA SER A 181 -0.29 29.63 1.94
C SER A 181 -1.66 29.64 2.61
N GLN A 182 -2.23 28.47 2.90
CA GLN A 182 -3.58 28.37 3.45
C GLN A 182 -3.65 28.78 4.94
N GLU A 183 -4.78 29.31 5.34
CA GLU A 183 -5.18 29.37 6.75
C GLU A 183 -5.72 27.99 7.16
N LEU A 184 -5.72 27.69 8.45
CA LEU A 184 -6.33 26.47 8.97
C LEU A 184 -7.86 26.66 9.03
N ASP A 185 -8.61 25.64 8.63
CA ASP A 185 -10.08 25.61 8.75
C ASP A 185 -10.53 25.54 10.22
N HIS A 186 -9.72 24.92 11.07
CA HIS A 186 -9.93 24.77 12.50
C HIS A 186 -8.59 24.59 13.22
N ASP A 187 -8.59 24.77 14.53
CA ASP A 187 -7.38 24.50 15.33
C ASP A 187 -7.02 23.00 15.30
N PRO A 188 -5.72 22.65 15.24
CA PRO A 188 -5.29 21.27 15.29
C PRO A 188 -5.85 20.54 16.51
N ASP A 189 -6.09 19.24 16.36
CA ASP A 189 -6.61 18.33 17.38
C ASP A 189 -8.06 18.61 17.87
N THR A 190 -8.82 19.48 17.19
CA THR A 190 -10.19 19.80 17.58
C THR A 190 -11.25 19.03 16.82
N ILE A 191 -11.06 18.83 15.51
CA ILE A 191 -12.04 18.23 14.61
C ILE A 191 -11.33 17.23 13.70
N PHE A 192 -11.98 16.11 13.40
CA PHE A 192 -11.59 15.24 12.30
C PHE A 192 -12.02 15.88 10.97
N ALA A 193 -11.06 16.07 10.07
CA ALA A 193 -11.34 16.52 8.71
C ALA A 193 -10.43 15.73 7.75
N TYR A 194 -11.03 14.82 7.00
CA TYR A 194 -10.29 14.00 6.06
C TYR A 194 -9.68 14.88 4.96
N ALA A 195 -8.36 14.86 4.86
CA ALA A 195 -7.63 15.66 3.88
C ALA A 195 -6.40 14.91 3.37
N ASN A 196 -6.33 14.71 2.04
CA ASN A 196 -5.22 14.02 1.37
C ASN A 196 -3.90 14.73 1.57
N VAL A 197 -3.93 16.05 1.67
CA VAL A 197 -2.73 16.89 1.92
C VAL A 197 -1.99 16.49 3.19
N ASN A 198 -2.66 15.90 4.19
CA ASN A 198 -1.99 15.40 5.39
C ASN A 198 -0.97 14.30 5.03
N TYR A 199 -1.40 13.33 4.27
CA TYR A 199 -0.57 12.19 3.88
C TYR A 199 0.44 12.54 2.79
N PHE A 200 0.10 13.48 1.93
CA PHE A 200 1.07 14.11 1.04
C PHE A 200 2.22 14.76 1.81
N LEU A 201 1.97 15.52 2.86
CA LEU A 201 3.02 16.10 3.70
C LEU A 201 3.81 15.00 4.45
N LEU A 202 3.15 13.94 4.92
CA LEU A 202 3.81 12.81 5.57
C LEU A 202 4.78 12.09 4.62
N SER A 203 4.42 11.86 3.36
CA SER A 203 5.34 11.27 2.38
C SER A 203 6.59 12.12 2.17
N ASN A 204 6.42 13.45 2.11
CA ASN A 204 7.56 14.38 2.04
C ASN A 204 8.45 14.36 3.31
N ILE A 205 7.84 14.18 4.50
CA ILE A 205 8.62 14.01 5.75
C ILE A 205 9.41 12.69 5.71
N VAL A 206 8.79 11.60 5.22
CA VAL A 206 9.48 10.31 5.04
C VAL A 206 10.71 10.49 4.15
N GLU A 207 10.60 11.19 3.02
CA GLU A 207 11.75 11.48 2.14
C GLU A 207 12.84 12.28 2.84
N GLN A 208 12.48 13.37 3.52
CA GLN A 208 13.44 14.22 4.22
C GLN A 208 14.19 13.47 5.32
N VAL A 209 13.50 12.65 6.10
CA VAL A 209 14.06 11.95 7.25
C VAL A 209 14.85 10.71 6.84
N SER A 210 14.40 9.99 5.84
CA SER A 210 15.09 8.81 5.32
C SER A 210 16.28 9.17 4.42
N GLY A 211 16.21 10.29 3.70
CA GLY A 211 17.13 10.66 2.64
C GLY A 211 16.96 9.87 1.36
N GLU A 212 15.86 9.13 1.22
CA GLU A 212 15.50 8.27 0.08
C GLU A 212 14.20 8.80 -0.54
N LYS A 213 13.93 8.51 -1.82
CA LYS A 213 12.60 8.77 -2.38
C LYS A 213 11.55 7.96 -1.62
N TYR A 214 10.33 8.49 -1.52
CA TYR A 214 9.25 7.83 -0.78
C TYR A 214 9.02 6.40 -1.25
N VAL A 215 8.89 6.17 -2.55
CA VAL A 215 8.69 4.82 -3.09
C VAL A 215 9.88 3.89 -2.84
N ASP A 216 11.12 4.40 -2.92
CA ASP A 216 12.31 3.61 -2.65
C ASP A 216 12.38 3.20 -1.18
N PHE A 217 11.97 4.09 -0.26
CA PHE A 217 11.86 3.78 1.15
C PHE A 217 10.81 2.70 1.41
N LEU A 218 9.62 2.79 0.81
CA LEU A 218 8.58 1.76 0.92
C LEU A 218 9.07 0.41 0.38
N ARG A 219 9.67 0.41 -0.80
CA ARG A 219 10.20 -0.79 -1.45
C ARG A 219 11.25 -1.50 -0.58
N LYS A 220 12.19 -0.75 -0.06
CA LYS A 220 13.26 -1.25 0.81
C LYS A 220 12.74 -1.75 2.15
N SER A 221 11.79 -1.04 2.73
CA SER A 221 11.31 -1.29 4.09
C SER A 221 10.20 -2.34 4.15
N PHE A 222 9.36 -2.42 3.12
CA PHE A 222 8.15 -3.25 3.12
C PHE A 222 8.08 -4.19 1.91
N PHE A 223 8.08 -3.66 0.68
CA PHE A 223 7.75 -4.49 -0.49
C PHE A 223 8.76 -5.63 -0.67
N THR A 224 10.05 -5.31 -0.69
CA THR A 224 11.11 -6.34 -0.87
C THR A 224 11.17 -7.33 0.30
N PRO A 225 11.22 -6.90 1.59
CA PRO A 225 11.28 -7.83 2.71
C PRO A 225 10.05 -8.73 2.85
N LEU A 226 8.90 -8.28 2.41
CA LEU A 226 7.64 -9.02 2.46
C LEU A 226 7.35 -9.81 1.18
N ASN A 227 8.24 -9.74 0.16
CA ASN A 227 8.07 -10.34 -1.17
C ASN A 227 6.81 -9.83 -1.92
N MET A 228 6.43 -8.58 -1.70
CA MET A 228 5.33 -7.90 -2.40
C MET A 228 5.82 -7.43 -3.78
N ASN A 229 5.97 -8.39 -4.70
CA ASN A 229 6.62 -8.15 -5.99
C ASN A 229 5.72 -7.46 -7.03
N HIS A 230 4.43 -7.40 -6.78
CA HIS A 230 3.41 -6.75 -7.62
C HIS A 230 2.90 -5.44 -7.00
N THR A 231 3.65 -4.88 -6.03
CA THR A 231 3.31 -3.64 -5.33
C THR A 231 4.31 -2.54 -5.66
N GLY A 232 3.78 -1.37 -5.96
CA GLY A 232 4.54 -0.17 -6.25
C GLY A 232 3.66 1.07 -6.22
N THR A 233 4.08 2.14 -6.88
CA THR A 233 3.32 3.40 -6.94
C THR A 233 2.88 3.73 -8.36
N ILE A 234 1.82 4.53 -8.48
CA ILE A 234 1.34 5.09 -9.75
C ILE A 234 2.47 5.81 -10.51
N GLY A 235 3.35 6.51 -9.78
CA GLY A 235 4.52 7.19 -10.37
C GLY A 235 5.51 6.26 -11.07
N GLU A 236 5.50 4.96 -10.79
CA GLU A 236 6.36 3.97 -11.44
C GLU A 236 5.74 3.37 -12.72
N LEU A 237 4.45 3.58 -12.99
CA LEU A 237 3.76 3.02 -14.15
C LEU A 237 4.48 3.28 -15.48
N PRO A 238 5.03 4.49 -15.76
CA PRO A 238 5.76 4.74 -17.00
C PRO A 238 6.97 3.84 -17.17
N SER A 239 7.55 3.34 -16.08
CA SER A 239 8.73 2.47 -16.05
C SER A 239 8.39 1.00 -15.98
N ASN A 240 7.13 0.65 -15.70
CA ASN A 240 6.65 -0.72 -15.58
C ASN A 240 5.58 -1.01 -16.65
N PRO A 241 6.01 -1.45 -17.85
CA PRO A 241 5.10 -1.64 -18.98
C PRO A 241 4.05 -2.76 -18.74
N ASP A 242 4.31 -3.70 -17.84
CA ASP A 242 3.37 -4.79 -17.57
C ASP A 242 2.19 -4.30 -16.72
N TRP A 243 2.42 -3.43 -15.75
CA TRP A 243 1.34 -2.78 -14.99
C TRP A 243 0.60 -1.74 -15.85
N ALA A 244 1.35 -0.99 -16.64
CA ALA A 244 0.80 0.04 -17.51
C ALA A 244 -0.19 -0.47 -18.55
N LYS A 245 -0.05 -1.72 -19.01
CA LYS A 245 -0.93 -2.30 -20.04
C LYS A 245 -2.36 -2.50 -19.57
N GLY A 246 -2.54 -2.78 -18.27
CA GLY A 246 -3.85 -3.08 -17.69
C GLY A 246 -4.60 -1.86 -17.16
N LEU A 247 -3.95 -0.70 -17.08
CA LEU A 247 -4.50 0.49 -16.44
C LEU A 247 -4.69 1.63 -17.43
N ASP A 248 -5.87 2.24 -17.44
CA ASP A 248 -6.10 3.48 -18.19
C ASP A 248 -5.55 4.68 -17.41
N TYR A 249 -4.40 5.17 -17.83
CA TYR A 249 -3.77 6.36 -17.24
C TYR A 249 -4.66 7.60 -17.22
N LYS A 250 -5.65 7.70 -18.13
CA LYS A 250 -6.56 8.84 -18.17
C LYS A 250 -7.66 8.76 -17.13
N LYS A 251 -7.92 7.55 -16.62
CA LYS A 251 -8.94 7.29 -15.60
C LYS A 251 -8.36 7.19 -14.21
N VAL A 252 -7.03 7.12 -14.08
CA VAL A 252 -6.31 7.28 -12.83
C VAL A 252 -5.72 8.67 -12.84
N ASP A 253 -5.96 9.47 -11.80
CA ASP A 253 -5.31 10.78 -11.68
C ASP A 253 -3.81 10.60 -11.46
N THR A 254 -3.07 10.73 -12.55
CA THR A 254 -1.66 10.34 -12.64
C THR A 254 -0.69 11.51 -12.65
N GLN A 255 -1.14 12.73 -12.30
CA GLN A 255 -0.21 13.84 -12.22
C GLN A 255 0.91 13.50 -11.23
N PRO A 256 2.18 13.54 -11.70
CA PRO A 256 3.31 13.11 -10.89
C PRO A 256 3.35 13.83 -9.53
N GLY A 257 3.38 13.06 -8.45
CA GLY A 257 3.53 13.56 -7.08
C GLY A 257 2.24 14.00 -6.39
N LEU A 258 1.10 14.09 -7.10
CA LEU A 258 -0.17 14.53 -6.51
C LEU A 258 -0.66 13.59 -5.40
N THR A 259 -0.57 12.30 -5.65
CA THR A 259 -1.13 11.26 -4.78
C THR A 259 -0.12 10.63 -3.83
N ASN A 260 1.14 11.12 -3.82
CA ASN A 260 2.21 10.57 -2.99
C ASN A 260 1.78 10.41 -1.53
N GLY A 261 1.80 9.18 -1.01
CA GLY A 261 1.45 8.83 0.36
C GLY A 261 -0.03 8.81 0.68
N CYS A 262 -0.90 9.38 -0.16
CA CYS A 262 -2.34 9.46 0.12
C CYS A 262 -3.20 8.56 -0.76
N GLY A 263 -2.69 8.11 -1.93
CA GLY A 263 -3.49 7.33 -2.89
C GLY A 263 -2.68 6.68 -4.01
N ASP A 264 -1.38 6.58 -3.88
CA ASP A 264 -0.45 6.26 -4.95
C ASP A 264 -0.11 4.77 -5.12
N ILE A 265 -0.54 3.89 -4.22
CA ILE A 265 -0.18 2.46 -4.28
C ILE A 265 -0.99 1.73 -5.35
N ILE A 266 -0.29 0.88 -6.08
CA ILE A 266 -0.82 -0.17 -6.94
C ILE A 266 -0.41 -1.51 -6.35
N SER A 267 -1.33 -2.46 -6.26
CA SER A 267 -1.07 -3.77 -5.69
C SER A 267 -2.01 -4.82 -6.24
N ASN A 268 -1.76 -6.08 -5.95
CA ASN A 268 -2.66 -7.18 -6.23
C ASN A 268 -3.19 -7.85 -4.95
N THR A 269 -4.09 -8.78 -5.11
CA THR A 269 -4.74 -9.51 -4.00
C THR A 269 -3.74 -10.21 -3.08
N HIS A 270 -2.74 -10.89 -3.66
CA HIS A 270 -1.73 -11.61 -2.88
C HIS A 270 -0.91 -10.65 -2.01
N ASP A 271 -0.35 -9.60 -2.61
CA ASP A 271 0.51 -8.66 -1.91
C ASP A 271 -0.27 -7.88 -0.83
N MET A 272 -1.53 -7.48 -1.10
CA MET A 272 -2.38 -6.85 -0.09
C MET A 272 -2.71 -7.78 1.06
N THR A 273 -2.95 -9.06 0.82
CA THR A 273 -3.14 -10.05 1.88
C THR A 273 -1.87 -10.20 2.73
N VAL A 274 -0.69 -10.20 2.09
CA VAL A 274 0.60 -10.19 2.80
C VAL A 274 0.75 -8.93 3.65
N TRP A 275 0.41 -7.75 3.10
CA TRP A 275 0.48 -6.47 3.80
C TRP A 275 -0.37 -6.43 5.07
N ILE A 276 -1.67 -6.74 4.95
CA ILE A 276 -2.61 -6.76 6.06
C ILE A 276 -2.10 -7.65 7.21
N ASN A 277 -1.64 -8.86 6.86
CA ASN A 277 -1.09 -9.79 7.84
C ASN A 277 0.26 -9.33 8.42
N ALA A 278 1.10 -8.64 7.64
CA ALA A 278 2.39 -8.13 8.10
C ALA A 278 2.23 -6.99 9.11
N LEU A 279 1.24 -6.11 8.92
CA LEU A 279 0.90 -5.06 9.86
C LEU A 279 0.51 -5.65 11.23
N SER A 280 -0.51 -6.49 11.27
CA SER A 280 -1.08 -7.03 12.51
C SER A 280 -0.13 -8.01 13.23
N SER A 281 0.70 -8.75 12.49
CA SER A 281 1.66 -9.69 13.08
C SER A 281 2.93 -9.04 13.65
N GLY A 282 3.18 -7.77 13.35
CA GLY A 282 4.42 -7.08 13.75
C GLY A 282 5.61 -7.33 12.82
N LYS A 283 5.37 -7.77 11.58
CA LYS A 283 6.42 -7.98 10.57
C LYS A 283 6.75 -6.72 9.78
N ALA A 284 5.77 -5.86 9.52
CA ALA A 284 5.97 -4.60 8.82
C ALA A 284 6.48 -3.51 9.78
N ILE A 285 5.82 -3.34 10.90
CA ILE A 285 6.16 -2.44 12.02
C ILE A 285 5.98 -3.18 13.33
N SER A 286 6.52 -2.67 14.44
CA SER A 286 6.35 -3.31 15.76
C SER A 286 4.88 -3.37 16.18
N LYS A 287 4.55 -4.29 17.09
CA LYS A 287 3.20 -4.38 17.64
C LYS A 287 2.78 -3.12 18.40
N ASP A 288 3.72 -2.39 19.00
CA ASP A 288 3.44 -1.12 19.67
C ASP A 288 3.09 -0.04 18.63
N SER A 289 3.79 0.01 17.51
CA SER A 289 3.46 0.89 16.38
C SER A 289 2.12 0.53 15.74
N TYR A 290 1.84 -0.76 15.54
CA TYR A 290 0.53 -1.20 15.05
C TYR A 290 -0.59 -0.84 16.02
N LYS A 291 -0.38 -1.00 17.32
CA LYS A 291 -1.32 -0.57 18.35
C LYS A 291 -1.54 0.95 18.31
N ALA A 292 -0.49 1.74 18.12
CA ALA A 292 -0.64 3.19 17.91
C ALA A 292 -1.44 3.48 16.64
N MET A 293 -1.18 2.75 15.54
CA MET A 293 -1.89 2.88 14.28
C MET A 293 -3.40 2.59 14.42
N THR A 294 -3.76 1.62 15.27
CA THR A 294 -5.15 1.21 15.52
C THR A 294 -5.74 1.80 16.82
N THR A 295 -5.14 2.86 17.35
CA THR A 295 -5.71 3.63 18.46
C THR A 295 -6.68 4.68 17.92
N ASP A 296 -7.84 4.82 18.55
CA ASP A 296 -8.85 5.80 18.14
C ASP A 296 -8.45 7.21 18.61
N TYR A 297 -8.03 8.03 17.65
CA TYR A 297 -7.69 9.44 17.88
C TYR A 297 -8.83 10.39 17.48
N SER A 298 -9.86 9.87 16.84
CA SER A 298 -10.99 10.63 16.32
C SER A 298 -12.30 9.89 16.62
N PRO A 299 -12.75 9.92 17.89
CA PRO A 299 -13.91 9.13 18.32
C PRO A 299 -15.21 9.44 17.56
N GLU A 300 -15.28 10.60 16.92
CA GLU A 300 -16.41 11.01 16.07
C GLU A 300 -16.50 10.22 14.76
N THR A 301 -15.39 9.64 14.29
CA THR A 301 -15.29 8.88 13.02
C THR A 301 -14.56 7.55 13.17
N HIS A 302 -14.06 7.26 14.36
CA HIS A 302 -13.27 6.07 14.64
C HIS A 302 -12.07 5.93 13.70
N TYR A 303 -11.16 6.93 13.71
CA TYR A 303 -9.99 6.95 12.84
C TYR A 303 -8.70 6.93 13.64
N GLY A 304 -7.80 6.00 13.26
CA GLY A 304 -6.44 5.88 13.77
C GLY A 304 -5.42 6.58 12.87
N TYR A 305 -4.28 5.93 12.64
CA TYR A 305 -3.27 6.41 11.69
C TYR A 305 -3.40 5.65 10.36
N GLY A 306 -4.12 6.25 9.41
CA GLY A 306 -4.34 5.68 8.09
C GLY A 306 -5.29 4.48 8.08
N MET A 307 -6.13 4.33 9.10
CA MET A 307 -7.10 3.25 9.23
C MET A 307 -8.39 3.74 9.86
N PHE A 308 -9.52 3.33 9.32
CA PHE A 308 -10.80 3.36 10.00
C PHE A 308 -10.87 2.19 10.99
N LEU A 309 -11.46 2.45 12.14
CA LEU A 309 -11.61 1.51 13.25
C LEU A 309 -13.08 1.16 13.42
N ASP A 310 -13.33 0.04 14.14
CA ASP A 310 -14.69 -0.43 14.45
C ASP A 310 -15.57 -0.74 13.22
N ILE A 311 -14.96 -1.06 12.08
CA ILE A 311 -15.68 -1.58 10.91
C ILE A 311 -16.11 -3.00 11.24
N SER A 312 -17.37 -3.21 11.62
CA SER A 312 -17.89 -4.54 12.01
C SER A 312 -16.97 -5.28 13.02
N GLY A 313 -16.34 -4.53 13.95
CA GLY A 313 -15.42 -5.05 14.95
C GLY A 313 -14.00 -5.32 14.46
N GLY A 314 -13.63 -4.82 13.32
CA GLY A 314 -12.27 -4.85 12.76
C GLY A 314 -11.79 -3.49 12.31
N VAL A 315 -10.67 -3.45 11.61
CA VAL A 315 -10.03 -2.23 11.10
C VAL A 315 -9.68 -2.37 9.63
N GLY A 316 -9.61 -1.26 8.90
CA GLY A 316 -9.28 -1.26 7.48
C GLY A 316 -9.35 0.12 6.88
N HIS A 317 -9.26 0.21 5.55
CA HIS A 317 -9.44 1.48 4.84
C HIS A 317 -10.16 1.28 3.51
N TYR A 318 -11.00 2.24 3.17
CA TYR A 318 -11.58 2.36 1.82
C TYR A 318 -10.64 3.18 0.94
N GLY A 319 -10.57 2.86 -0.34
CA GLY A 319 -9.81 3.60 -1.33
C GLY A 319 -10.62 3.87 -2.58
N SER A 320 -10.45 5.04 -3.17
CA SER A 320 -11.00 5.36 -4.48
C SER A 320 -10.02 6.25 -5.23
N ILE A 321 -9.80 5.96 -6.50
CA ILE A 321 -9.00 6.77 -7.42
C ILE A 321 -9.42 6.49 -8.86
N GLY A 322 -9.90 7.53 -9.56
CA GLY A 322 -10.50 7.35 -10.89
C GLY A 322 -11.68 6.40 -10.82
N ILE A 323 -11.64 5.33 -11.62
CA ILE A 323 -12.66 4.27 -11.66
C ILE A 323 -12.40 3.13 -10.67
N TYR A 324 -11.27 3.18 -9.94
CA TYR A 324 -10.87 2.10 -9.05
C TYR A 324 -11.36 2.36 -7.63
N SER A 325 -11.93 1.34 -7.01
CA SER A 325 -12.38 1.35 -5.62
C SER A 325 -11.91 0.11 -4.90
N ALA A 326 -11.19 0.29 -3.79
CA ALA A 326 -10.62 -0.79 -3.02
C ALA A 326 -11.06 -0.73 -1.55
N PHE A 327 -10.97 -1.86 -0.88
CA PHE A 327 -11.15 -1.99 0.56
C PHE A 327 -10.26 -3.11 1.09
N ASP A 328 -9.55 -2.82 2.16
CA ASP A 328 -8.86 -3.84 2.94
C ASP A 328 -9.42 -3.89 4.36
N TYR A 329 -9.35 -5.06 4.99
CA TYR A 329 -9.94 -5.27 6.30
C TYR A 329 -9.26 -6.38 7.06
N ILE A 330 -9.12 -6.19 8.37
CA ILE A 330 -8.72 -7.23 9.31
C ILE A 330 -9.58 -7.20 10.57
N ASN A 331 -10.03 -8.38 10.99
CA ASN A 331 -10.58 -8.62 12.31
C ASN A 331 -9.70 -9.66 13.02
N GLU A 332 -8.87 -9.19 13.95
CA GLU A 332 -7.90 -10.05 14.65
C GLU A 332 -8.57 -11.06 15.56
N GLU A 333 -9.68 -10.69 16.24
CA GLU A 333 -10.43 -11.59 17.11
C GLU A 333 -10.99 -12.78 16.33
N LYS A 334 -11.53 -12.53 15.15
CA LYS A 334 -12.08 -13.55 14.25
C LYS A 334 -11.03 -14.17 13.33
N LYS A 335 -9.77 -13.69 13.38
CA LYS A 335 -8.68 -14.06 12.48
C LYS A 335 -9.12 -14.02 11.01
N PHE A 336 -9.80 -12.96 10.65
CA PHE A 336 -10.41 -12.79 9.34
C PHE A 336 -9.81 -11.58 8.63
N THR A 337 -9.44 -11.76 7.37
CA THR A 337 -8.99 -10.70 6.47
C THR A 337 -9.83 -10.70 5.20
N LEU A 338 -10.07 -9.50 4.66
CA LEU A 338 -10.79 -9.31 3.39
C LEU A 338 -10.05 -8.25 2.57
N PHE A 339 -9.88 -8.52 1.30
CA PHE A 339 -9.47 -7.54 0.30
C PHE A 339 -10.47 -7.54 -0.85
N VAL A 340 -10.88 -6.36 -1.27
CA VAL A 340 -11.78 -6.11 -2.41
C VAL A 340 -11.14 -5.02 -3.26
N ASP A 341 -11.14 -5.17 -4.57
CA ASP A 341 -10.74 -4.12 -5.50
C ASP A 341 -11.56 -4.23 -6.80
N SER A 342 -11.99 -3.11 -7.34
CA SER A 342 -12.89 -3.03 -8.49
C SER A 342 -12.49 -1.90 -9.42
N ASN A 343 -12.75 -2.07 -10.71
CA ASN A 343 -12.62 -1.05 -11.73
C ASN A 343 -13.96 -0.59 -12.33
N THR A 344 -15.08 -0.93 -11.68
CA THR A 344 -16.43 -0.52 -12.08
C THR A 344 -17.19 0.27 -11.03
N LEU A 345 -16.74 0.27 -9.77
CA LEU A 345 -17.38 1.02 -8.68
C LEU A 345 -16.80 2.43 -8.60
N GLU A 346 -17.40 3.37 -9.31
CA GLU A 346 -16.90 4.75 -9.40
C GLU A 346 -17.17 5.59 -8.14
N GLN A 347 -18.14 5.19 -7.31
CA GLN A 347 -18.53 5.95 -6.13
C GLN A 347 -18.08 5.25 -4.83
N PRO A 348 -17.48 5.98 -3.88
CA PRO A 348 -17.09 5.41 -2.58
C PRO A 348 -18.24 4.73 -1.81
N THR A 349 -19.49 5.15 -2.04
CA THR A 349 -20.67 4.55 -1.40
C THR A 349 -21.00 3.16 -1.93
N GLU A 350 -20.61 2.85 -3.15
CA GLU A 350 -20.86 1.54 -3.78
C GLU A 350 -19.96 0.46 -3.16
N ILE A 351 -18.66 0.75 -3.01
CA ILE A 351 -17.74 -0.20 -2.36
C ILE A 351 -18.16 -0.44 -0.90
N ASN A 352 -18.67 0.56 -0.19
CA ASN A 352 -19.17 0.38 1.18
C ASN A 352 -20.33 -0.62 1.23
N SER A 353 -21.27 -0.52 0.29
CA SER A 353 -22.41 -1.43 0.19
C SER A 353 -21.97 -2.86 -0.14
N VAL A 354 -21.06 -3.03 -1.09
CA VAL A 354 -20.45 -4.32 -1.41
C VAL A 354 -19.77 -4.94 -0.19
N VAL A 355 -18.95 -4.17 0.51
CA VAL A 355 -18.23 -4.61 1.71
C VAL A 355 -19.19 -5.03 2.81
N ASP A 356 -20.23 -4.26 3.08
CA ASP A 356 -21.25 -4.58 4.09
C ASP A 356 -21.94 -5.93 3.82
N GLU A 357 -22.27 -6.22 2.55
CA GLU A 357 -22.86 -7.50 2.18
C GLU A 357 -21.86 -8.65 2.33
N LEU A 358 -20.62 -8.45 1.88
CA LEU A 358 -19.55 -9.45 2.01
C LEU A 358 -19.24 -9.78 3.47
N LEU A 359 -19.07 -8.77 4.34
CA LEU A 359 -18.80 -8.98 5.76
C LEU A 359 -19.96 -9.73 6.43
N LYS A 360 -21.23 -9.41 6.10
CA LYS A 360 -22.39 -10.16 6.59
C LYS A 360 -22.42 -11.62 6.15
N ALA A 361 -21.98 -11.91 4.93
CA ALA A 361 -21.94 -13.27 4.40
C ALA A 361 -20.78 -14.09 4.95
N LEU A 362 -19.57 -13.50 5.01
CA LEU A 362 -18.31 -14.20 5.27
C LEU A 362 -17.95 -14.31 6.76
N MET A 363 -18.51 -13.43 7.62
CA MET A 363 -18.19 -13.40 9.04
C MET A 363 -19.18 -14.15 9.94
N LYS A 364 -20.11 -14.92 9.34
CA LYS A 364 -21.08 -15.76 10.06
C LYS A 364 -20.44 -16.85 10.92
#